data_f69b7f9622e860aad707812173fef1f9
#
_entry.id   f69b7f9622e860aad707812173fef1f9
#
_cell.length_a   1.000
_cell.length_b   1.000
_cell.length_c   1.000
_cell.angle_alpha   90.00
_cell.angle_beta   90.00
_cell.angle_gamma   90.00
#
_symmetry.space_group_name_H-M   'P 1'
#
loop_
_entity.id
_entity.type
_entity.pdbx_description
1 polymer ?
#
loop_
_entity_poly.entity_id
_entity_poly.type
_entity_poly.pdbx_seq_one_letter_code
_entity_poly.pdbx_strand_id
1 'polypeptide(L)'
;MYVGHAAIALALKAREPRIPIVVLVLASFGPDWTEIALGLAFGGGHAAMWAYAHCIPGVIVGATLAAGAYALAFRRPGTGYVALAWLLHWPADFLTARKPLFDLQHLVGLDLYHRPAVDFALEGGLVLACCVLYARTFAPQPRQRRWVALMGASLLALQGVMDYGLRNANVPWTPSLAQRRWQTQRSFVLRTGSPSRVRMPLALSPSTITARLQWRREKPEA
;
A
#
# COMPACT_ATOMS: atom_id res chain seq x y z
N MET A 1 3.32 2.70 3.92
CA MET A 1 4.76 2.34 4.01
C MET A 1 5.18 1.79 2.65
N TYR A 2 6.39 2.16 2.14
CA TYR A 2 6.81 1.62 0.84
C TYR A 2 7.75 0.42 1.01
N VAL A 3 8.93 0.67 1.51
CA VAL A 3 9.99 -0.35 1.59
C VAL A 3 9.91 -1.16 2.89
N GLY A 4 9.29 -0.61 3.90
CA GLY A 4 9.10 -1.28 5.19
C GLY A 4 8.36 -2.62 5.10
N HIS A 5 7.44 -2.80 4.13
CA HIS A 5 6.80 -4.10 3.92
C HIS A 5 7.79 -5.19 3.50
N ALA A 6 8.81 -4.84 2.69
CA ALA A 6 9.88 -5.78 2.36
C ALA A 6 10.72 -6.14 3.60
N ALA A 7 10.95 -5.19 4.51
CA ALA A 7 11.64 -5.44 5.77
C ALA A 7 10.88 -6.44 6.66
N ILE A 8 9.55 -6.34 6.72
CA ILE A 8 8.70 -7.32 7.42
C ILE A 8 8.94 -8.74 6.87
N ALA A 9 8.95 -8.90 5.55
CA ALA A 9 9.20 -10.19 4.91
C ALA A 9 10.59 -10.75 5.28
N LEU A 10 11.63 -9.91 5.34
CA LEU A 10 12.98 -10.32 5.76
C LEU A 10 13.02 -10.79 7.22
N ALA A 11 12.36 -10.05 8.12
CA ALA A 11 12.28 -10.40 9.53
C ALA A 11 11.57 -11.74 9.74
N LEU A 12 10.44 -11.95 9.06
CA LEU A 12 9.68 -13.20 9.14
C LEU A 12 10.44 -14.37 8.51
N LYS A 13 11.16 -14.13 7.41
CA LYS A 13 12.06 -15.14 6.82
C LYS A 13 13.15 -15.58 7.79
N ALA A 14 13.70 -14.66 8.57
CA ALA A 14 14.70 -14.99 9.58
C ALA A 14 14.12 -15.84 10.71
N ARG A 15 12.82 -15.75 10.98
CA ARG A 15 12.13 -16.54 12.02
C ARG A 15 11.63 -17.89 11.54
N GLU A 16 11.17 -17.95 10.27
CA GLU A 16 10.69 -19.20 9.64
C GLU A 16 11.41 -19.42 8.30
N PRO A 17 12.58 -20.07 8.34
CA PRO A 17 13.43 -20.30 7.16
C PRO A 17 12.79 -21.18 6.09
N ARG A 18 11.77 -21.95 6.42
CA ARG A 18 11.14 -22.91 5.49
C ARG A 18 10.25 -22.24 4.46
N ILE A 19 9.72 -21.04 4.76
CA ILE A 19 8.86 -20.31 3.84
C ILE A 19 9.71 -19.64 2.77
N PRO A 20 9.40 -19.79 1.47
CA PRO A 20 10.09 -19.05 0.42
C PRO A 20 9.94 -17.53 0.64
N ILE A 21 11.05 -16.79 0.52
CA ILE A 21 11.05 -15.33 0.73
C ILE A 21 10.02 -14.61 -0.17
N VAL A 22 9.84 -15.09 -1.40
CA VAL A 22 8.86 -14.54 -2.36
C VAL A 22 7.44 -14.62 -1.81
N VAL A 23 7.07 -15.70 -1.11
CA VAL A 23 5.75 -15.83 -0.49
C VAL A 23 5.56 -14.77 0.60
N LEU A 24 6.58 -14.56 1.44
CA LEU A 24 6.51 -13.55 2.51
C LEU A 24 6.47 -12.13 1.95
N VAL A 25 7.23 -11.84 0.87
CA VAL A 25 7.16 -10.56 0.17
C VAL A 25 5.77 -10.34 -0.42
N LEU A 26 5.24 -11.32 -1.16
CA LEU A 26 3.90 -11.22 -1.73
C LEU A 26 2.83 -11.02 -0.64
N ALA A 27 2.94 -11.72 0.49
CA ALA A 27 2.02 -11.57 1.60
C ALA A 27 2.15 -10.22 2.31
N SER A 28 3.38 -9.70 2.50
CA SER A 28 3.58 -8.39 3.15
C SER A 28 3.08 -7.21 2.32
N PHE A 29 3.01 -7.34 0.99
CA PHE A 29 2.37 -6.39 0.08
C PHE A 29 0.93 -6.80 -0.29
N GLY A 30 0.34 -7.76 0.41
CA GLY A 30 -0.95 -8.35 0.08
C GLY A 30 -2.10 -7.36 -0.10
N PRO A 31 -2.33 -6.41 0.81
CA PRO A 31 -3.36 -5.38 0.64
C PRO A 31 -3.15 -4.53 -0.62
N ASP A 32 -1.91 -4.16 -0.97
CA ASP A 32 -1.60 -3.39 -2.18
C ASP A 32 -1.93 -4.19 -3.45
N TRP A 33 -1.55 -5.48 -3.49
CA TRP A 33 -1.92 -6.36 -4.61
C TRP A 33 -3.44 -6.53 -4.73
N THR A 34 -4.12 -6.60 -3.60
CA THR A 34 -5.59 -6.70 -3.56
C THR A 34 -6.23 -5.43 -4.11
N GLU A 35 -5.74 -4.24 -3.73
CA GLU A 35 -6.20 -2.96 -4.28
C GLU A 35 -6.06 -2.93 -5.79
N ILE A 36 -4.88 -3.29 -6.31
CA ILE A 36 -4.60 -3.33 -7.75
C ILE A 36 -5.54 -4.32 -8.44
N ALA A 37 -5.66 -5.54 -7.91
CA ALA A 37 -6.49 -6.58 -8.50
C ALA A 37 -7.98 -6.19 -8.54
N LEU A 38 -8.49 -5.63 -7.45
CA LEU A 38 -9.88 -5.14 -7.40
C LEU A 38 -10.09 -3.96 -8.34
N GLY A 39 -9.13 -3.03 -8.43
CA GLY A 39 -9.16 -1.91 -9.36
C GLY A 39 -9.25 -2.36 -10.82
N LEU A 40 -8.46 -3.37 -11.19
CA LEU A 40 -8.47 -3.95 -12.53
C LEU A 40 -9.76 -4.74 -12.82
N ALA A 41 -10.26 -5.50 -11.84
CA ALA A 41 -11.43 -6.37 -12.03
C ALA A 41 -12.75 -5.60 -12.13
N PHE A 42 -12.91 -4.55 -11.33
CA PHE A 42 -14.20 -3.88 -11.18
C PHE A 42 -14.24 -2.47 -11.77
N GLY A 43 -13.11 -1.95 -12.28
CA GLY A 43 -13.04 -0.61 -12.88
C GLY A 43 -13.49 0.50 -11.91
N GLY A 44 -13.58 0.18 -10.62
CA GLY A 44 -14.06 1.07 -9.57
C GLY A 44 -13.06 2.19 -9.27
N GLY A 45 -13.56 3.28 -8.71
CA GLY A 45 -12.68 4.37 -8.26
C GLY A 45 -11.68 3.87 -7.23
N HIS A 46 -10.42 4.24 -7.40
CA HIS A 46 -9.27 3.85 -6.56
C HIS A 46 -9.56 3.92 -5.04
N ALA A 47 -10.36 4.91 -4.60
CA ALA A 47 -10.68 5.11 -3.20
C ALA A 47 -11.50 3.98 -2.57
N ALA A 48 -12.47 3.42 -3.31
CA ALA A 48 -13.30 2.34 -2.78
C ALA A 48 -12.49 1.05 -2.66
N MET A 49 -11.70 0.72 -3.68
CA MET A 49 -10.87 -0.49 -3.69
C MET A 49 -9.78 -0.42 -2.62
N TRP A 50 -9.15 0.76 -2.46
CA TRP A 50 -8.22 1.03 -1.40
C TRP A 50 -8.85 0.84 -0.01
N ALA A 51 -10.07 1.34 0.21
CA ALA A 51 -10.77 1.18 1.48
C ALA A 51 -11.02 -0.29 1.82
N TYR A 52 -11.49 -1.09 0.86
CA TYR A 52 -11.74 -2.52 1.08
C TYR A 52 -10.45 -3.31 1.34
N ALA A 53 -9.37 -3.01 0.63
CA ALA A 53 -8.11 -3.73 0.77
C ALA A 53 -7.37 -3.39 2.09
N HIS A 54 -7.49 -2.13 2.56
CA HIS A 54 -6.71 -1.62 3.69
C HIS A 54 -7.50 -1.39 4.98
N CYS A 55 -8.82 -1.63 5.02
CA CYS A 55 -9.54 -1.64 6.29
C CYS A 55 -9.24 -2.91 7.10
N ILE A 56 -9.39 -2.85 8.42
CA ILE A 56 -9.11 -4.01 9.29
C ILE A 56 -9.85 -5.26 8.84
N PRO A 57 -11.18 -5.24 8.56
CA PRO A 57 -11.87 -6.44 8.05
C PRO A 57 -11.27 -6.99 6.76
N GLY A 58 -10.94 -6.11 5.80
CA GLY A 58 -10.35 -6.51 4.52
C GLY A 58 -8.97 -7.16 4.70
N VAL A 59 -8.13 -6.59 5.56
CA VAL A 59 -6.82 -7.15 5.89
C VAL A 59 -6.94 -8.51 6.58
N ILE A 60 -7.90 -8.72 7.48
CA ILE A 60 -8.15 -10.01 8.14
C ILE A 60 -8.61 -11.06 7.12
N VAL A 61 -9.57 -10.70 6.27
CA VAL A 61 -10.04 -11.61 5.20
C VAL A 61 -8.90 -11.98 4.26
N GLY A 62 -8.14 -11.00 3.79
CA GLY A 62 -7.00 -11.23 2.90
C GLY A 62 -5.93 -12.12 3.55
N ALA A 63 -5.58 -11.88 4.82
CA ALA A 63 -4.64 -12.70 5.58
C ALA A 63 -5.12 -14.15 5.70
N THR A 64 -6.40 -14.34 5.96
CA THR A 64 -7.01 -15.68 6.06
C THR A 64 -6.95 -16.41 4.71
N LEU A 65 -7.31 -15.73 3.62
CA LEU A 65 -7.25 -16.28 2.27
C LEU A 65 -5.81 -16.62 1.85
N ALA A 66 -4.85 -15.72 2.10
CA ALA A 66 -3.43 -15.95 1.78
C ALA A 66 -2.86 -17.14 2.57
N ALA A 67 -3.18 -17.24 3.86
CA ALA A 67 -2.78 -18.34 4.71
C ALA A 67 -3.40 -19.68 4.22
N GLY A 68 -4.69 -19.68 3.89
CA GLY A 68 -5.38 -20.84 3.31
C GLY A 68 -4.78 -21.28 1.98
N ALA A 69 -4.54 -20.34 1.07
CA ALA A 69 -3.91 -20.62 -0.21
C ALA A 69 -2.49 -21.22 -0.04
N TYR A 70 -1.70 -20.68 0.90
CA TYR A 70 -0.39 -21.22 1.23
C TYR A 70 -0.48 -22.65 1.78
N ALA A 71 -1.40 -22.89 2.71
CA ALA A 71 -1.61 -24.23 3.29
C ALA A 71 -1.98 -25.27 2.23
N LEU A 72 -2.86 -24.91 1.31
CA LEU A 72 -3.29 -25.79 0.22
C LEU A 72 -2.18 -26.05 -0.81
N ALA A 73 -1.45 -24.99 -1.21
CA ALA A 73 -0.44 -25.08 -2.26
C ALA A 73 0.84 -25.79 -1.78
N PHE A 74 1.30 -25.47 -0.59
CA PHE A 74 2.61 -25.94 -0.13
C PHE A 74 2.52 -27.10 0.88
N ARG A 75 1.38 -27.28 1.55
CA ARG A 75 1.18 -28.32 2.58
C ARG A 75 2.29 -28.38 3.63
N ARG A 76 2.87 -27.22 3.95
CA ARG A 76 4.02 -27.04 4.85
C ARG A 76 3.64 -26.18 6.06
N PRO A 77 4.36 -26.34 7.19
CA PRO A 77 4.22 -25.43 8.32
C PRO A 77 4.60 -24.01 7.92
N GLY A 78 4.06 -23.02 8.64
CA GLY A 78 4.37 -21.61 8.38
C GLY A 78 3.18 -20.76 7.96
N THR A 79 2.01 -21.34 7.81
CA THR A 79 0.75 -20.65 7.47
C THR A 79 0.50 -19.40 8.32
N GLY A 80 0.77 -19.49 9.64
CA GLY A 80 0.64 -18.35 10.54
C GLY A 80 1.59 -17.20 10.23
N TYR A 81 2.79 -17.48 9.71
CA TYR A 81 3.74 -16.42 9.30
C TYR A 81 3.31 -15.74 8.00
N VAL A 82 2.64 -16.46 7.09
CA VAL A 82 2.05 -15.86 5.89
C VAL A 82 0.88 -14.93 6.27
N ALA A 83 0.01 -15.39 7.17
CA ALA A 83 -1.04 -14.53 7.74
C ALA A 83 -0.43 -13.30 8.44
N LEU A 84 0.60 -13.50 9.27
CA LEU A 84 1.27 -12.43 10.00
C LEU A 84 1.93 -11.41 9.06
N ALA A 85 2.56 -11.86 7.97
CA ALA A 85 3.13 -10.96 6.96
C ALA A 85 2.06 -10.03 6.38
N TRP A 86 0.89 -10.56 6.07
CA TRP A 86 -0.25 -9.79 5.58
C TRP A 86 -0.82 -8.84 6.64
N LEU A 87 -1.03 -9.34 7.86
CA LEU A 87 -1.59 -8.53 8.97
C LEU A 87 -0.68 -7.39 9.37
N LEU A 88 0.64 -7.58 9.36
CA LEU A 88 1.62 -6.55 9.71
C LEU A 88 1.67 -5.40 8.69
N HIS A 89 1.10 -5.56 7.51
CA HIS A 89 0.93 -4.48 6.55
C HIS A 89 0.17 -3.29 7.16
N TRP A 90 -0.95 -3.56 7.83
CA TRP A 90 -1.81 -2.51 8.37
C TRP A 90 -1.13 -1.64 9.45
N PRO A 91 -0.52 -2.20 10.53
CA PRO A 91 0.18 -1.38 11.53
C PRO A 91 1.41 -0.69 10.94
N ALA A 92 2.07 -1.27 9.95
CA ALA A 92 3.17 -0.61 9.24
C ALA A 92 2.66 0.63 8.50
N ASP A 93 1.57 0.50 7.78
CA ASP A 93 0.94 1.62 7.09
C ASP A 93 0.34 2.67 8.04
N PHE A 94 -0.15 2.26 9.21
CA PHE A 94 -0.60 3.17 10.26
C PHE A 94 0.50 4.15 10.69
N LEU A 95 1.75 3.71 10.72
CA LEU A 95 2.88 4.57 11.09
C LEU A 95 3.14 5.66 10.04
N THR A 96 2.98 5.35 8.76
CA THR A 96 3.43 6.21 7.66
C THR A 96 2.30 7.00 6.99
N ALA A 97 1.08 6.46 6.98
CA ALA A 97 -0.06 7.04 6.29
C ALA A 97 -1.32 7.04 7.16
N ARG A 98 -2.40 7.62 6.65
CA ARG A 98 -3.74 7.42 7.20
C ARG A 98 -4.42 6.27 6.50
N LYS A 99 -4.92 5.30 7.27
CA LYS A 99 -5.59 4.10 6.75
C LYS A 99 -7.02 3.98 7.30
N PRO A 100 -7.94 3.40 6.51
CA PRO A 100 -9.30 3.19 6.98
C PRO A 100 -9.31 2.14 8.10
N LEU A 101 -10.02 2.45 9.19
CA LEU A 101 -10.21 1.49 10.27
C LEU A 101 -11.26 0.45 9.86
N PHE A 102 -12.45 0.90 9.53
CA PHE A 102 -13.57 0.07 9.04
C PHE A 102 -14.10 0.58 7.69
N ASP A 103 -14.07 1.89 7.51
CA ASP A 103 -14.59 2.59 6.34
C ASP A 103 -13.78 3.88 6.06
N LEU A 104 -14.13 4.58 4.99
CA LEU A 104 -13.48 5.85 4.59
C LEU A 104 -13.76 7.03 5.54
N GLN A 105 -14.68 6.88 6.49
CA GLN A 105 -15.03 7.94 7.43
C GLN A 105 -14.09 7.94 8.64
N HIS A 106 -13.52 6.78 8.95
CA HIS A 106 -12.68 6.56 10.12
C HIS A 106 -11.24 6.26 9.67
N LEU A 107 -10.52 7.33 9.30
CA LEU A 107 -9.10 7.25 8.92
C LEU A 107 -8.22 7.47 10.15
N VAL A 108 -7.32 6.53 10.41
CA VAL A 108 -6.36 6.56 11.51
C VAL A 108 -4.94 6.38 11.00
N GLY A 109 -3.96 6.95 11.69
CA GLY A 109 -2.53 6.81 11.35
C GLY A 109 -1.75 8.09 11.68
N LEU A 110 -0.42 7.96 11.74
CA LEU A 110 0.48 9.04 12.13
C LEU A 110 0.78 10.02 10.98
N ASP A 111 0.49 9.62 9.73
CA ASP A 111 0.60 10.46 8.53
C ASP A 111 2.03 11.01 8.30
N LEU A 112 3.03 10.18 8.54
CA LEU A 112 4.45 10.58 8.47
C LEU A 112 4.92 10.92 7.06
N TYR A 113 4.18 10.53 6.02
CA TYR A 113 4.46 10.96 4.64
C TYR A 113 4.58 12.48 4.48
N HIS A 114 3.98 13.27 5.37
CA HIS A 114 4.17 14.70 5.38
C HIS A 114 5.48 15.14 6.05
N ARG A 115 6.24 14.21 6.64
CA ARG A 115 7.52 14.43 7.33
C ARG A 115 8.59 13.49 6.78
N PRO A 116 9.10 13.71 5.56
CA PRO A 116 9.93 12.75 4.84
C PRO A 116 11.18 12.32 5.60
N ALA A 117 11.81 13.20 6.38
CA ALA A 117 12.95 12.83 7.18
C ALA A 117 12.61 11.84 8.31
N VAL A 118 11.42 11.99 8.92
CA VAL A 118 10.95 11.09 9.97
C VAL A 118 10.52 9.75 9.37
N ASP A 119 9.82 9.80 8.25
CA ASP A 119 9.38 8.61 7.51
C ASP A 119 10.59 7.79 7.03
N PHE A 120 11.57 8.46 6.40
CA PHE A 120 12.83 7.84 5.99
C PHE A 120 13.60 7.21 7.17
N ALA A 121 13.69 7.91 8.30
CA ALA A 121 14.39 7.40 9.48
C ALA A 121 13.69 6.16 10.04
N LEU A 122 12.36 6.15 10.07
CA LEU A 122 11.57 5.03 10.56
C LEU A 122 11.64 3.82 9.62
N GLU A 123 11.32 4.00 8.33
CA GLU A 123 11.34 2.91 7.35
C GLU A 123 12.77 2.41 7.11
N GLY A 124 13.72 3.32 6.96
CA GLY A 124 15.13 2.98 6.78
C GLY A 124 15.71 2.26 7.99
N GLY A 125 15.37 2.70 9.20
CA GLY A 125 15.76 2.02 10.43
C GLY A 125 15.21 0.59 10.51
N LEU A 126 13.93 0.40 10.12
CA LEU A 126 13.31 -0.92 10.04
C LEU A 126 14.01 -1.81 9.01
N VAL A 127 14.29 -1.29 7.82
CA VAL A 127 15.01 -2.01 6.76
C VAL A 127 16.39 -2.46 7.27
N LEU A 128 17.17 -1.56 7.89
CA LEU A 128 18.48 -1.90 8.44
C LEU A 128 18.40 -2.98 9.50
N ALA A 129 17.50 -2.84 10.47
CA ALA A 129 17.31 -3.83 11.54
C ALA A 129 16.94 -5.20 10.98
N CYS A 130 16.04 -5.26 10.01
CA CYS A 130 15.62 -6.51 9.38
C CYS A 130 16.70 -7.11 8.47
N CYS A 131 17.48 -6.30 7.76
CA CYS A 131 18.66 -6.77 7.03
C CYS A 131 19.73 -7.37 7.95
N VAL A 132 19.99 -6.75 9.10
CA VAL A 132 20.92 -7.30 10.11
C VAL A 132 20.41 -8.63 10.65
N LEU A 133 19.12 -8.71 11.00
CA LEU A 133 18.51 -9.96 11.46
C LEU A 133 18.60 -11.06 10.41
N TYR A 134 18.25 -10.74 9.17
CA TYR A 134 18.34 -11.66 8.04
C TYR A 134 19.79 -12.12 7.78
N ALA A 135 20.75 -11.18 7.81
CA ALA A 135 22.17 -11.50 7.61
C ALA A 135 22.73 -12.41 8.69
N ARG A 136 22.32 -12.23 9.95
CA ARG A 136 22.72 -13.11 11.06
C ARG A 136 22.24 -14.55 10.85
N THR A 137 21.09 -14.73 10.23
CA THR A 137 20.47 -16.05 10.02
C THR A 137 20.98 -16.73 8.73
N PHE A 138 21.11 -15.97 7.63
CA PHE A 138 21.32 -16.55 6.29
C PHE A 138 22.63 -16.16 5.61
N ALA A 139 23.41 -15.26 6.20
CA ALA A 139 24.65 -14.77 5.58
C ALA A 139 25.87 -15.03 6.47
N PRO A 140 26.24 -16.31 6.74
CA PRO A 140 27.43 -16.64 7.54
C PRO A 140 28.72 -16.21 6.85
N GLN A 141 28.76 -16.22 5.51
CA GLN A 141 29.95 -15.90 4.73
C GLN A 141 30.03 -14.40 4.39
N PRO A 142 31.23 -13.79 4.30
CA PRO A 142 31.42 -12.38 3.96
C PRO A 142 30.78 -12.01 2.60
N ARG A 143 30.85 -12.90 1.60
CA ARG A 143 30.23 -12.68 0.29
C ARG A 143 28.69 -12.53 0.39
N GLN A 144 28.04 -13.37 1.21
CA GLN A 144 26.61 -13.32 1.44
C GLN A 144 26.19 -12.03 2.17
N ARG A 145 26.98 -11.62 3.17
CA ARG A 145 26.76 -10.34 3.88
C ARG A 145 26.84 -9.14 2.95
N ARG A 146 27.77 -9.15 1.97
CA ARG A 146 27.83 -8.10 0.95
C ARG A 146 26.54 -8.02 0.12
N TRP A 147 25.97 -9.16 -0.28
CA TRP A 147 24.70 -9.16 -1.02
C TRP A 147 23.54 -8.65 -0.18
N VAL A 148 23.46 -9.01 1.11
CA VAL A 148 22.44 -8.46 2.02
C VAL A 148 22.65 -6.95 2.21
N ALA A 149 23.89 -6.49 2.33
CA ALA A 149 24.21 -5.07 2.43
C ALA A 149 23.81 -4.30 1.16
N LEU A 150 24.12 -4.84 -0.03
CA LEU A 150 23.69 -4.25 -1.30
C LEU A 150 22.18 -4.21 -1.43
N MET A 151 21.48 -5.28 -1.06
CA MET A 151 20.01 -5.29 -1.01
C MET A 151 19.47 -4.21 -0.06
N GLY A 152 20.02 -4.12 1.15
CA GLY A 152 19.63 -3.09 2.12
C GLY A 152 19.90 -1.67 1.59
N ALA A 153 21.06 -1.43 0.98
CA ALA A 153 21.39 -0.15 0.37
C ALA A 153 20.43 0.20 -0.79
N SER A 154 20.07 -0.79 -1.63
CA SER A 154 19.09 -0.60 -2.70
C SER A 154 17.69 -0.25 -2.17
N LEU A 155 17.26 -0.91 -1.10
CA LEU A 155 15.99 -0.61 -0.45
C LEU A 155 15.99 0.79 0.17
N LEU A 156 17.08 1.20 0.82
CA LEU A 156 17.23 2.56 1.37
C LEU A 156 17.27 3.62 0.28
N ALA A 157 17.96 3.36 -0.84
CA ALA A 157 17.98 4.26 -1.98
C ALA A 157 16.58 4.41 -2.58
N LEU A 158 15.83 3.31 -2.72
CA LEU A 158 14.44 3.33 -3.18
C LEU A 158 13.56 4.14 -2.22
N GLN A 159 13.69 3.93 -0.90
CA GLN A 159 12.98 4.72 0.10
C GLN A 159 13.30 6.22 -0.05
N GLY A 160 14.56 6.58 -0.22
CA GLY A 160 14.95 7.96 -0.45
C GLY A 160 14.33 8.57 -1.71
N VAL A 161 14.24 7.79 -2.80
CA VAL A 161 13.56 8.22 -4.03
C VAL A 161 12.08 8.44 -3.78
N MET A 162 11.43 7.55 -3.02
CA MET A 162 10.00 7.69 -2.70
C MET A 162 9.74 8.93 -1.84
N ASP A 163 10.51 9.15 -0.77
CA ASP A 163 10.28 10.22 0.19
C ASP A 163 10.66 11.61 -0.33
N TYR A 164 11.73 11.69 -1.13
CA TYR A 164 12.29 12.97 -1.58
C TYR A 164 12.17 13.20 -3.08
N GLY A 165 12.26 12.16 -3.90
CA GLY A 165 12.25 12.26 -5.35
C GLY A 165 10.86 12.48 -5.91
N LEU A 166 9.93 11.60 -5.61
CA LEU A 166 8.56 11.68 -6.15
C LEU A 166 7.78 12.87 -5.59
N ARG A 167 8.08 13.29 -4.37
CA ARG A 167 7.47 14.48 -3.77
C ARG A 167 7.87 15.75 -4.50
N ASN A 168 9.15 15.89 -4.86
CA ASN A 168 9.65 17.04 -5.59
C ASN A 168 9.22 17.08 -7.06
N ALA A 169 8.87 15.93 -7.62
CA ALA A 169 8.39 15.84 -8.99
C ALA A 169 6.93 16.29 -9.19
N ASN A 170 6.28 16.90 -8.17
CA ASN A 170 4.87 17.28 -8.20
C ASN A 170 3.94 16.14 -8.68
N VAL A 171 4.41 14.91 -8.63
CA VAL A 171 3.53 13.77 -8.82
C VAL A 171 2.53 13.85 -7.67
N PRO A 172 1.23 14.02 -7.95
CA PRO A 172 0.22 14.14 -6.91
C PRO A 172 0.04 12.77 -6.22
N TRP A 173 0.97 12.39 -5.38
CA TRP A 173 0.78 11.40 -4.31
C TRP A 173 -0.07 12.01 -3.20
N THR A 174 -1.00 12.81 -3.61
CA THR A 174 -2.03 13.25 -2.73
C THR A 174 -2.93 12.06 -2.48
N PRO A 175 -3.34 11.87 -1.24
CA PRO A 175 -4.49 11.05 -0.93
C PRO A 175 -5.51 11.32 -2.02
N SER A 176 -5.91 10.32 -2.74
CA SER A 176 -6.54 10.37 -4.05
C SER A 176 -7.48 11.57 -4.19
N LEU A 177 -7.67 12.13 -5.37
CA LEU A 177 -8.71 13.17 -5.65
C LEU A 177 -10.06 12.83 -4.96
N ALA A 178 -10.33 11.57 -4.71
CA ALA A 178 -11.42 11.06 -3.90
C ALA A 178 -11.33 11.48 -2.43
N GLN A 179 -10.17 11.47 -1.80
CA GLN A 179 -10.00 11.88 -0.39
C GLN A 179 -10.12 13.40 -0.24
N ARG A 180 -9.64 14.20 -1.21
CA ARG A 180 -9.88 15.65 -1.24
C ARG A 180 -11.33 15.97 -1.52
N ARG A 181 -11.97 15.29 -2.47
CA ARG A 181 -13.43 15.44 -2.71
C ARG A 181 -14.22 15.08 -1.47
N TRP A 182 -13.79 14.04 -0.75
CA TRP A 182 -14.43 13.61 0.49
C TRP A 182 -14.27 14.64 1.62
N GLN A 183 -13.07 15.20 1.80
CA GLN A 183 -12.82 16.27 2.77
C GLN A 183 -13.61 17.54 2.41
N THR A 184 -13.67 17.91 1.14
CA THR A 184 -14.48 19.06 0.66
C THR A 184 -15.97 18.80 0.87
N GLN A 185 -16.44 17.59 0.60
CA GLN A 185 -17.85 17.21 0.79
C GLN A 185 -18.23 17.17 2.26
N ARG A 186 -17.36 16.64 3.13
CA ARG A 186 -17.55 16.66 4.58
C ARG A 186 -17.60 18.09 5.14
N SER A 187 -16.71 18.96 4.67
CA SER A 187 -16.69 20.37 5.06
C SER A 187 -17.96 21.10 4.61
N PHE A 188 -18.50 20.72 3.46
CA PHE A 188 -19.76 21.26 2.95
C PHE A 188 -20.96 20.79 3.79
N VAL A 189 -21.07 19.49 4.08
CA VAL A 189 -22.14 18.91 4.91
C VAL A 189 -22.11 19.48 6.33
N LEU A 190 -20.92 19.64 6.91
CA LEU A 190 -20.78 20.23 8.25
C LEU A 190 -21.16 21.72 8.28
N ARG A 191 -20.98 22.48 7.18
CA ARG A 191 -21.38 23.90 7.10
C ARG A 191 -22.85 24.10 6.80
N THR A 192 -23.47 23.21 6.05
CA THR A 192 -24.84 23.38 5.56
C THR A 192 -25.89 22.61 6.36
N GLY A 193 -25.47 21.67 7.21
CA GLY A 193 -26.39 20.82 7.99
C GLY A 193 -27.32 19.93 7.15
N SER A 194 -27.19 19.98 5.82
CA SER A 194 -28.04 19.23 4.90
C SER A 194 -27.28 18.11 4.24
N PRO A 195 -27.68 16.85 4.44
CA PRO A 195 -27.23 15.76 3.59
C PRO A 195 -27.96 15.85 2.24
N SER A 196 -27.65 16.90 1.45
CA SER A 196 -28.14 16.94 0.08
C SER A 196 -27.72 15.62 -0.58
N ARG A 197 -28.69 14.92 -1.17
CA ARG A 197 -28.47 13.71 -1.96
C ARG A 197 -27.50 14.05 -3.09
N VAL A 198 -26.20 13.98 -2.81
CA VAL A 198 -25.19 14.07 -3.85
C VAL A 198 -25.28 12.72 -4.58
N ARG A 199 -26.03 12.74 -5.69
CA ARG A 199 -25.93 11.64 -6.67
C ARG A 199 -24.46 11.49 -6.98
N MET A 200 -23.85 10.37 -6.59
CA MET A 200 -22.58 9.97 -7.19
C MET A 200 -22.78 10.03 -8.70
N PRO A 201 -21.95 10.73 -9.46
CA PRO A 201 -21.94 10.52 -10.90
C PRO A 201 -21.50 9.08 -11.07
N LEU A 202 -22.45 8.22 -11.40
CA LEU A 202 -22.19 6.91 -11.96
C LEU A 202 -21.09 7.10 -13.02
N ALA A 203 -20.10 6.23 -13.02
CA ALA A 203 -18.97 6.20 -13.92
C ALA A 203 -19.35 6.79 -15.27
N LEU A 204 -18.52 7.73 -15.78
CA LEU A 204 -18.71 8.31 -17.09
C LEU A 204 -18.96 7.15 -18.07
N SER A 205 -20.16 7.09 -18.63
CA SER A 205 -20.51 6.12 -19.67
C SER A 205 -19.49 6.25 -20.81
N PRO A 206 -19.11 5.16 -21.47
CA PRO A 206 -18.22 5.22 -22.65
C PRO A 206 -18.66 6.26 -23.70
N SER A 207 -19.96 6.53 -23.82
CA SER A 207 -20.53 7.57 -24.68
C SER A 207 -20.08 8.99 -24.33
N THR A 208 -19.80 9.29 -23.06
CA THR A 208 -19.36 10.64 -22.62
C THR A 208 -17.90 10.90 -22.98
N ILE A 209 -17.08 9.86 -23.07
CA ILE A 209 -15.68 9.97 -23.51
C ILE A 209 -15.62 10.23 -25.03
N THR A 210 -16.45 9.54 -25.80
CA THR A 210 -16.53 9.70 -27.26
C THR A 210 -16.99 11.11 -27.66
N ALA A 211 -17.98 11.66 -26.96
CA ALA A 211 -18.48 13.02 -27.18
C ALA A 211 -17.42 14.10 -26.90
N ARG A 212 -16.55 13.93 -25.91
CA ARG A 212 -15.45 14.88 -25.63
C ARG A 212 -14.33 14.82 -26.65
N LEU A 213 -14.10 13.67 -27.26
CA LEU A 213 -13.08 13.51 -28.32
C LEU A 213 -13.59 14.08 -29.66
N GLN A 214 -14.87 13.96 -29.96
CA GLN A 214 -15.47 14.58 -31.14
C GLN A 214 -15.48 16.11 -31.04
N TRP A 215 -15.83 16.69 -29.90
CA TRP A 215 -15.85 18.14 -29.69
C TRP A 215 -14.48 18.81 -29.88
N ARG A 216 -13.36 18.11 -29.63
CA ARG A 216 -12.01 18.61 -29.89
C ARG A 216 -11.63 18.61 -31.40
N ARG A 217 -12.29 17.80 -32.23
CA ARG A 217 -11.99 17.74 -33.66
C ARG A 217 -12.72 18.81 -34.47
N GLU A 218 -13.74 19.45 -33.91
CA GLU A 218 -14.61 20.40 -34.62
C GLU A 218 -14.33 21.87 -34.25
N LYS A 219 -13.20 22.20 -33.61
CA LYS A 219 -12.80 23.60 -33.46
C LYS A 219 -12.20 24.08 -34.78
N PRO A 220 -12.82 25.05 -35.50
CA PRO A 220 -12.18 25.70 -36.62
C PRO A 220 -10.96 26.48 -36.11
N GLU A 221 -9.84 26.33 -36.80
CA GLU A 221 -8.68 27.18 -36.63
C GLU A 221 -9.07 28.60 -37.05
N ALA A 222 -9.04 29.51 -36.08
CA ALA A 222 -9.15 30.94 -36.28
C ALA A 222 -7.82 31.60 -35.97
#